data_894f90e4e350b4296582f8d92c9e033f
#
_entry.id   894f90e4e350b4296582f8d92c9e033f
#
_cell.length_a   1.000
_cell.length_b   1.000
_cell.length_c   1.000
_cell.angle_alpha   90.00
_cell.angle_beta   90.00
_cell.angle_gamma   90.00
#
_symmetry.space_group_name_H-M   'P 1'
#
loop_
_entity.id
_entity.type
_entity.pdbx_description
1 polymer ?
#
loop_
_entity_poly.entity_id
_entity_poly.type
_entity_poly.pdbx_seq_one_letter_code
_entity_poly.pdbx_strand_id
1 'polypeptide(L)'
;MFTGIVETTGEIVAIDSDADGRRLTISAPGLDDLHHGQSISVSGVCLTVEEYGEGDGDNSGDGDAPGDGEPDDSAWFEVFLAAETVDKTYLGELAVGDTVNIERALAADGRFDGHVVQGHVDTVTTVTEIERVGDDWRFSFRLPDGYGQYIVDKGSICLDGISLTVADIDRAAESFAVAIIPTTYEVTTLREKSPGDPVHVEVDVIAKYVERMLDGYQ
;
A
#
# COMPACT_ATOMS: atom_id res chain seq x y z
N MET A 1 12.52 -3.54 -2.01
CA MET A 1 12.54 -2.10 -2.38
C MET A 1 11.54 -1.88 -3.50
N PHE A 2 10.81 -0.78 -3.46
CA PHE A 2 9.70 -0.44 -4.32
C PHE A 2 9.86 0.99 -4.85
N THR A 3 8.96 1.40 -5.72
CA THR A 3 8.93 2.76 -6.28
C THR A 3 7.69 3.55 -5.84
N GLY A 4 6.71 2.86 -5.27
CA GLY A 4 5.40 3.41 -4.95
C GLY A 4 4.49 3.54 -6.19
N ILE A 5 4.77 2.79 -7.22
CA ILE A 5 3.90 2.67 -8.39
C ILE A 5 3.09 1.39 -8.26
N VAL A 6 1.84 1.53 -7.82
CA VAL A 6 0.92 0.41 -7.66
C VAL A 6 0.66 -0.23 -9.03
N GLU A 7 0.85 -1.55 -9.11
CA GLU A 7 0.65 -2.31 -10.35
C GLU A 7 -0.81 -2.73 -10.51
N THR A 8 -1.43 -3.16 -9.41
CA THR A 8 -2.81 -3.64 -9.37
C THR A 8 -3.39 -3.52 -7.97
N THR A 9 -4.67 -3.80 -7.82
CA THR A 9 -5.30 -4.05 -6.52
C THR A 9 -5.62 -5.53 -6.37
N GLY A 10 -5.55 -6.04 -5.14
CA GLY A 10 -5.92 -7.42 -4.79
C GLY A 10 -7.01 -7.44 -3.74
N GLU A 11 -7.81 -8.50 -3.73
CA GLU A 11 -8.83 -8.77 -2.73
C GLU A 11 -8.32 -9.79 -1.71
N ILE A 12 -8.59 -9.58 -0.44
CA ILE A 12 -8.32 -10.55 0.61
C ILE A 12 -9.37 -11.65 0.54
N VAL A 13 -8.96 -12.85 0.14
CA VAL A 13 -9.88 -14.01 -0.05
C VAL A 13 -9.90 -14.95 1.14
N ALA A 14 -8.82 -14.99 1.95
CA ALA A 14 -8.79 -15.77 3.18
C ALA A 14 -7.90 -15.12 4.25
N ILE A 15 -8.21 -15.41 5.50
CA ILE A 15 -7.45 -14.96 6.65
C ILE A 15 -7.34 -16.10 7.64
N ASP A 16 -6.10 -16.44 8.03
CA ASP A 16 -5.81 -17.31 9.16
C ASP A 16 -5.06 -16.54 10.25
N SER A 17 -5.43 -16.73 11.50
CA SER A 17 -4.85 -15.99 12.62
C SER A 17 -4.52 -16.95 13.76
N ASP A 18 -3.30 -16.84 14.26
CA ASP A 18 -2.80 -17.62 15.39
C ASP A 18 -2.14 -16.72 16.45
N ALA A 19 -1.43 -17.32 17.40
CA ALA A 19 -0.76 -16.58 18.47
C ALA A 19 0.49 -15.81 17.99
N ASP A 20 1.04 -16.16 16.84
CA ASP A 20 2.29 -15.60 16.31
C ASP A 20 2.04 -14.46 15.32
N GLY A 21 0.83 -14.37 14.76
CA GLY A 21 0.47 -13.32 13.81
C GLY A 21 -0.75 -13.67 12.96
N ARG A 22 -0.77 -13.13 11.75
CA ARG A 22 -1.90 -13.23 10.84
C ARG A 22 -1.42 -13.53 9.42
N ARG A 23 -2.00 -14.53 8.78
CA ARG A 23 -1.75 -14.87 7.38
C ARG A 23 -2.91 -14.36 6.54
N LEU A 24 -2.58 -13.67 5.45
CA LEU A 24 -3.54 -13.20 4.46
C LEU A 24 -3.30 -13.94 3.16
N THR A 25 -4.37 -14.47 2.56
CA THR A 25 -4.39 -14.92 1.17
C THR A 25 -5.03 -13.82 0.33
N ILE A 26 -4.32 -13.36 -0.69
CA ILE A 26 -4.72 -12.23 -1.53
C ILE A 26 -4.80 -12.70 -2.98
N SER A 27 -5.93 -12.48 -3.62
CA SER A 27 -6.12 -12.70 -5.06
C SER A 27 -5.96 -11.37 -5.79
N ALA A 28 -5.18 -11.37 -6.88
CA ALA A 28 -4.94 -10.17 -7.67
C ALA A 28 -4.68 -10.51 -9.15
N PRO A 29 -5.20 -9.73 -10.09
CA PRO A 29 -4.95 -9.92 -11.52
C PRO A 29 -3.55 -9.44 -11.91
N GLY A 30 -2.97 -10.03 -12.97
CA GLY A 30 -1.75 -9.56 -13.63
C GLY A 30 -0.45 -9.81 -12.87
N LEU A 31 -0.42 -10.77 -11.94
CA LEU A 31 0.78 -11.14 -11.17
C LEU A 31 1.34 -12.49 -11.68
N ASP A 32 1.97 -12.47 -12.84
CA ASP A 32 2.40 -13.67 -13.56
C ASP A 32 3.78 -14.18 -13.18
N ASP A 33 4.57 -13.68 -12.35
CA ASP A 33 5.92 -14.14 -12.02
C ASP A 33 6.20 -14.23 -10.52
N LEU A 34 5.16 -14.53 -9.75
CA LEU A 34 5.29 -14.73 -8.32
C LEU A 34 6.22 -15.91 -8.01
N HIS A 35 7.02 -15.77 -6.94
CA HIS A 35 7.84 -16.86 -6.43
C HIS A 35 7.99 -16.79 -4.91
N HIS A 36 8.17 -17.94 -4.30
CA HIS A 36 8.39 -18.05 -2.86
C HIS A 36 9.60 -17.22 -2.41
N GLY A 37 9.43 -16.46 -1.34
CA GLY A 37 10.47 -15.63 -0.73
C GLY A 37 10.67 -14.27 -1.37
N GLN A 38 9.93 -13.91 -2.43
CA GLN A 38 10.01 -12.56 -2.96
C GLN A 38 9.36 -11.53 -2.04
N SER A 39 9.84 -10.29 -2.12
CA SER A 39 9.18 -9.17 -1.46
C SER A 39 8.04 -8.64 -2.32
N ILE A 40 6.91 -8.37 -1.68
CA ILE A 40 5.74 -7.73 -2.28
C ILE A 40 5.25 -6.65 -1.33
N SER A 41 4.81 -5.52 -1.87
CA SER A 41 4.20 -4.43 -1.10
C SER A 41 2.69 -4.60 -1.10
N VAL A 42 2.10 -4.71 0.08
CA VAL A 42 0.65 -4.77 0.30
C VAL A 42 0.23 -3.49 1.00
N SER A 43 -0.44 -2.60 0.28
CA SER A 43 -0.80 -1.25 0.76
C SER A 43 0.37 -0.55 1.45
N GLY A 44 1.58 -0.63 0.86
CA GLY A 44 2.79 0.02 1.38
C GLY A 44 3.55 -0.77 2.46
N VAL A 45 3.10 -1.96 2.82
CA VAL A 45 3.81 -2.84 3.76
C VAL A 45 4.59 -3.89 2.98
N CYS A 46 5.93 -3.91 3.14
CA CYS A 46 6.79 -4.93 2.55
C CYS A 46 6.60 -6.26 3.28
N LEU A 47 6.09 -7.24 2.57
CA LEU A 47 5.85 -8.59 3.04
C LEU A 47 6.59 -9.59 2.17
N THR A 48 6.67 -10.83 2.63
CA THR A 48 7.30 -11.93 1.90
C THR A 48 6.22 -12.90 1.43
N VAL A 49 6.25 -13.27 0.15
CA VAL A 49 5.38 -14.30 -0.41
C VAL A 49 5.79 -15.65 0.15
N GLU A 50 4.88 -16.29 0.88
CA GLU A 50 5.10 -17.65 1.45
C GLU A 50 4.59 -18.73 0.50
N GLU A 51 3.37 -18.60 -0.01
CA GLU A 51 2.78 -19.48 -1.01
C GLU A 51 2.12 -18.67 -2.12
N TYR A 52 1.92 -19.26 -3.28
CA TYR A 52 1.30 -18.60 -4.44
C TYR A 52 0.76 -19.64 -5.43
N GLY A 53 -0.16 -19.21 -6.29
CA GLY A 53 -0.74 -20.04 -7.33
C GLY A 53 -1.52 -19.24 -8.37
N GLU A 54 -2.08 -19.94 -9.35
CA GLU A 54 -2.95 -19.39 -10.38
C GLU A 54 -4.42 -19.54 -9.94
N GLY A 55 -5.29 -18.65 -10.42
CA GLY A 55 -6.72 -18.60 -10.07
C GLY A 55 -6.99 -17.66 -8.88
N ASP A 56 -8.20 -17.71 -8.37
CA ASP A 56 -8.68 -16.81 -7.30
C ASP A 56 -8.25 -17.17 -5.88
N GLY A 57 -7.58 -18.33 -5.71
CA GLY A 57 -7.12 -18.78 -4.39
C GLY A 57 -8.23 -19.25 -3.45
N ASP A 58 -9.49 -19.27 -3.93
CA ASP A 58 -10.61 -19.84 -3.16
C ASP A 58 -10.50 -21.38 -3.13
N ASN A 59 -9.91 -21.89 -2.06
CA ASN A 59 -9.74 -23.31 -1.79
C ASN A 59 -10.99 -23.93 -1.17
N SER A 60 -12.18 -23.36 -1.39
CA SER A 60 -13.45 -24.00 -1.03
C SER A 60 -13.71 -25.18 -1.98
N GLY A 61 -13.03 -26.30 -1.68
CA GLY A 61 -13.11 -27.52 -2.44
C GLY A 61 -14.53 -28.02 -2.60
N ASP A 62 -15.08 -27.81 -3.76
CA ASP A 62 -16.03 -28.73 -4.40
C ASP A 62 -15.86 -28.53 -5.92
N GLY A 63 -15.13 -29.49 -6.53
CA GLY A 63 -14.90 -29.48 -7.96
C GLY A 63 -16.20 -29.57 -8.72
N ASP A 64 -16.59 -28.47 -9.30
CA ASP A 64 -17.53 -28.51 -10.43
C ASP A 64 -16.91 -27.75 -11.62
N ALA A 65 -17.13 -28.26 -12.79
CA ALA A 65 -16.40 -28.01 -14.02
C ALA A 65 -16.38 -26.55 -14.46
N PRO A 66 -15.37 -26.12 -15.28
CA PRO A 66 -15.22 -24.76 -15.74
C PRO A 66 -16.45 -24.33 -16.53
N GLY A 67 -17.11 -23.28 -16.06
CA GLY A 67 -18.07 -22.52 -16.85
C GLY A 67 -17.34 -21.88 -18.03
N ASP A 68 -18.06 -21.61 -19.13
CA ASP A 68 -17.59 -20.95 -20.36
C ASP A 68 -17.20 -19.47 -20.11
N GLY A 69 -16.46 -19.20 -19.02
CA GLY A 69 -15.89 -17.88 -18.68
C GLY A 69 -14.54 -17.68 -19.37
N GLU A 70 -14.18 -16.43 -19.63
CA GLU A 70 -12.82 -16.04 -20.02
C GLU A 70 -11.82 -16.63 -18.99
N PRO A 71 -10.60 -17.03 -19.41
CA PRO A 71 -9.60 -17.53 -18.46
C PRO A 71 -9.40 -16.47 -17.36
N ASP A 72 -9.56 -16.90 -16.13
CA ASP A 72 -9.29 -16.08 -14.97
C ASP A 72 -7.78 -15.82 -14.91
N ASP A 73 -7.38 -14.59 -15.22
CA ASP A 73 -5.98 -14.11 -15.21
C ASP A 73 -5.56 -13.71 -13.80
N SER A 74 -6.25 -14.17 -12.77
CA SER A 74 -5.93 -13.92 -11.37
C SER A 74 -4.82 -14.86 -10.90
N ALA A 75 -3.95 -14.33 -10.08
CA ALA A 75 -3.03 -15.10 -9.26
C ALA A 75 -3.37 -14.85 -7.79
N TRP A 76 -3.02 -15.79 -6.94
CA TRP A 76 -3.12 -15.59 -5.49
C TRP A 76 -1.76 -15.79 -4.82
N PHE A 77 -1.59 -15.15 -3.68
CA PHE A 77 -0.41 -15.34 -2.85
C PHE A 77 -0.75 -15.20 -1.37
N GLU A 78 0.06 -15.85 -0.55
CA GLU A 78 -0.02 -15.74 0.91
C GLU A 78 1.14 -14.93 1.46
N VAL A 79 0.82 -14.10 2.45
CA VAL A 79 1.79 -13.31 3.21
C VAL A 79 1.51 -13.43 4.70
N PHE A 80 2.56 -13.42 5.51
CA PHE A 80 2.46 -13.44 6.97
C PHE A 80 2.71 -12.05 7.56
N LEU A 81 1.79 -11.63 8.41
CA LEU A 81 1.89 -10.42 9.23
C LEU A 81 2.37 -10.81 10.61
N ALA A 82 3.61 -10.51 10.95
CA ALA A 82 4.11 -10.65 12.31
C ALA A 82 3.35 -9.73 13.28
N ALA A 83 3.34 -10.06 14.56
CA ALA A 83 2.62 -9.28 15.59
C ALA A 83 2.94 -7.77 15.55
N GLU A 84 4.19 -7.39 15.29
CA GLU A 84 4.58 -5.99 15.13
C GLU A 84 3.91 -5.33 13.91
N THR A 85 3.77 -6.04 12.79
CA THR A 85 3.09 -5.53 11.60
C THR A 85 1.60 -5.36 11.86
N VAL A 86 0.97 -6.32 12.53
CA VAL A 86 -0.44 -6.23 12.94
C VAL A 86 -0.68 -5.03 13.86
N ASP A 87 0.26 -4.74 14.76
CA ASP A 87 0.13 -3.68 15.77
C ASP A 87 0.35 -2.28 15.17
N LYS A 88 1.22 -2.16 14.14
CA LYS A 88 1.65 -0.87 13.58
C LYS A 88 0.93 -0.46 12.30
N THR A 89 0.16 -1.36 11.71
CA THR A 89 -0.52 -1.13 10.45
C THR A 89 -2.00 -1.46 10.55
N TYR A 90 -2.83 -0.87 9.70
CA TYR A 90 -4.24 -1.26 9.67
C TYR A 90 -4.47 -2.62 8.96
N LEU A 91 -3.43 -3.29 8.43
CA LEU A 91 -3.57 -4.63 7.83
C LEU A 91 -4.10 -5.66 8.85
N GLY A 92 -3.83 -5.45 10.14
CA GLY A 92 -4.38 -6.26 11.20
C GLY A 92 -5.91 -6.18 11.35
N GLU A 93 -6.54 -5.13 10.83
CA GLU A 93 -7.99 -4.86 10.93
C GLU A 93 -8.76 -5.31 9.69
N LEU A 94 -8.06 -5.65 8.60
CA LEU A 94 -8.69 -6.04 7.33
C LEU A 94 -9.49 -7.34 7.47
N ALA A 95 -10.56 -7.44 6.69
CA ALA A 95 -11.44 -8.59 6.57
C ALA A 95 -11.40 -9.21 5.17
N VAL A 96 -11.95 -10.41 5.03
CA VAL A 96 -12.17 -11.03 3.71
C VAL A 96 -13.12 -10.14 2.91
N GLY A 97 -12.77 -9.87 1.66
CA GLY A 97 -13.44 -8.95 0.75
C GLY A 97 -12.84 -7.54 0.72
N ASP A 98 -11.91 -7.19 1.65
CA ASP A 98 -11.23 -5.90 1.59
C ASP A 98 -10.19 -5.87 0.48
N THR A 99 -10.03 -4.69 -0.14
CA THR A 99 -9.11 -4.45 -1.25
C THR A 99 -7.82 -3.82 -0.77
N VAL A 100 -6.68 -4.24 -1.32
CA VAL A 100 -5.35 -3.73 -1.02
C VAL A 100 -4.58 -3.34 -2.29
N ASN A 101 -3.68 -2.36 -2.19
CA ASN A 101 -2.75 -2.00 -3.27
C ASN A 101 -1.59 -3.01 -3.33
N ILE A 102 -1.18 -3.39 -4.53
CA ILE A 102 -0.11 -4.35 -4.76
C ILE A 102 0.97 -3.72 -5.65
N GLU A 103 2.23 -3.87 -5.22
CA GLU A 103 3.42 -3.57 -6.02
C GLU A 103 4.45 -4.67 -5.77
N ARG A 104 4.96 -5.31 -6.84
CA ARG A 104 6.10 -6.24 -6.75
C ARG A 104 7.40 -5.47 -6.52
N ALA A 105 8.40 -6.12 -5.93
CA ALA A 105 9.71 -5.51 -5.77
C ALA A 105 10.30 -5.08 -7.13
N LEU A 106 10.90 -3.88 -7.17
CA LEU A 106 11.52 -3.33 -8.37
C LEU A 106 12.56 -4.32 -8.94
N ALA A 107 12.37 -4.73 -10.18
CA ALA A 107 13.34 -5.53 -10.91
C ALA A 107 14.64 -4.74 -11.14
N ALA A 108 15.79 -5.45 -11.25
CA ALA A 108 17.10 -4.80 -11.39
C ALA A 108 17.25 -3.93 -12.66
N ASP A 109 16.47 -4.23 -13.68
CA ASP A 109 16.38 -3.50 -14.95
C ASP A 109 15.06 -2.70 -15.09
N GLY A 110 14.28 -2.63 -14.01
CA GLY A 110 13.00 -1.92 -13.95
C GLY A 110 13.17 -0.40 -13.98
N ARG A 111 12.08 0.30 -14.26
CA ARG A 111 12.03 1.75 -14.26
C ARG A 111 11.77 2.27 -12.86
N PHE A 112 12.40 3.38 -12.55
CA PHE A 112 12.22 4.09 -11.30
C PHE A 112 11.31 5.31 -11.53
N ASP A 113 9.99 5.08 -11.58
CA ASP A 113 9.02 6.11 -11.97
C ASP A 113 8.41 6.88 -10.76
N GLY A 114 8.60 6.40 -9.52
CA GLY A 114 8.18 7.06 -8.29
C GLY A 114 9.34 7.64 -7.47
N HIS A 115 9.42 7.25 -6.19
CA HIS A 115 10.57 7.58 -5.32
C HIS A 115 11.03 6.32 -4.56
N VAL A 116 12.10 6.42 -3.75
CA VAL A 116 12.60 5.27 -2.97
C VAL A 116 11.59 4.92 -1.89
N VAL A 117 10.87 3.81 -2.08
CA VAL A 117 9.92 3.24 -1.13
C VAL A 117 10.47 1.91 -0.62
N GLN A 118 10.53 1.77 0.69
CA GLN A 118 11.05 0.55 1.32
C GLN A 118 9.94 -0.45 1.61
N GLY A 119 8.70 0.03 1.75
CA GLY A 119 7.56 -0.72 2.29
C GLY A 119 7.63 -0.82 3.81
N HIS A 120 8.28 0.12 4.46
CA HIS A 120 8.42 0.19 5.91
C HIS A 120 7.58 1.33 6.46
N VAL A 121 6.32 1.04 6.69
CA VAL A 121 5.33 1.99 7.20
C VAL A 121 5.81 2.62 8.50
N ASP A 122 5.86 3.95 8.53
CA ASP A 122 6.25 4.72 9.70
C ASP A 122 5.11 4.90 10.70
N THR A 123 3.91 5.13 10.15
CA THR A 123 2.71 5.42 10.94
C THR A 123 1.46 5.28 10.08
N VAL A 124 0.32 5.44 10.71
CA VAL A 124 -0.99 5.53 10.06
C VAL A 124 -1.53 6.94 10.23
N THR A 125 -2.08 7.49 9.19
CA THR A 125 -2.85 8.75 9.24
C THR A 125 -4.29 8.51 8.81
N THR A 126 -5.09 9.59 8.75
CA THR A 126 -6.51 9.52 8.42
C THR A 126 -6.85 10.47 7.30
N VAL A 127 -7.67 10.03 6.35
CA VAL A 127 -8.28 10.91 5.35
C VAL A 127 -9.19 11.91 6.05
N THR A 128 -9.01 13.20 5.84
CA THR A 128 -9.86 14.24 6.42
C THR A 128 -10.86 14.81 5.44
N GLU A 129 -10.50 14.91 4.16
CA GLU A 129 -11.34 15.46 3.12
C GLU A 129 -10.97 14.90 1.75
N ILE A 130 -11.96 14.75 0.89
CA ILE A 130 -11.79 14.36 -0.52
C ILE A 130 -12.60 15.36 -1.36
N GLU A 131 -11.92 16.09 -2.23
CA GLU A 131 -12.54 17.06 -3.14
C GLU A 131 -12.22 16.70 -4.59
N ARG A 132 -13.21 16.85 -5.48
CA ARG A 132 -12.97 16.78 -6.91
C ARG A 132 -12.58 18.16 -7.45
N VAL A 133 -11.43 18.21 -8.13
CA VAL A 133 -10.87 19.45 -8.69
C VAL A 133 -10.66 19.27 -10.20
N GLY A 134 -11.66 19.67 -10.98
CA GLY A 134 -11.69 19.37 -12.43
C GLY A 134 -11.84 17.88 -12.68
N ASP A 135 -10.86 17.29 -13.37
CA ASP A 135 -10.80 15.83 -13.60
C ASP A 135 -10.04 15.10 -12.49
N ASP A 136 -9.26 15.80 -11.69
CA ASP A 136 -8.44 15.28 -10.60
C ASP A 136 -9.19 15.26 -9.27
N TRP A 137 -8.57 14.67 -8.23
CA TRP A 137 -9.03 14.74 -6.85
C TRP A 137 -7.94 15.36 -5.97
N ARG A 138 -8.38 16.08 -4.95
CA ARG A 138 -7.56 16.53 -3.83
C ARG A 138 -7.93 15.71 -2.60
N PHE A 139 -6.96 14.96 -2.09
CA PHE A 139 -7.08 14.24 -0.82
C PHE A 139 -6.34 15.01 0.25
N SER A 140 -7.01 15.29 1.36
CA SER A 140 -6.42 15.88 2.55
C SER A 140 -6.31 14.83 3.65
N PHE A 141 -5.20 14.87 4.38
CA PHE A 141 -4.88 13.92 5.44
C PHE A 141 -4.49 14.69 6.70
N ARG A 142 -4.70 14.09 7.86
CA ARG A 142 -4.15 14.60 9.11
C ARG A 142 -2.61 14.53 9.05
N LEU A 143 -1.93 15.57 9.54
CA LEU A 143 -0.48 15.54 9.65
C LEU A 143 -0.09 14.57 10.78
N PRO A 144 0.68 13.49 10.50
CA PRO A 144 0.96 12.47 11.51
C PRO A 144 1.89 12.99 12.61
N ASP A 145 1.54 12.69 13.85
CA ASP A 145 2.34 13.07 15.03
C ASP A 145 3.75 12.48 14.94
N GLY A 146 4.77 13.32 15.15
CA GLY A 146 6.18 12.89 15.12
C GLY A 146 6.78 12.72 13.72
N TYR A 147 5.99 12.82 12.64
CA TYR A 147 6.48 12.67 11.26
C TYR A 147 6.24 13.90 10.38
N GLY A 148 5.49 14.88 10.85
CA GLY A 148 5.16 16.08 10.08
C GLY A 148 6.39 16.90 9.61
N GLN A 149 7.55 16.80 10.29
CA GLN A 149 8.77 17.47 9.87
C GLN A 149 9.38 16.91 8.58
N TYR A 150 9.10 15.64 8.25
CA TYR A 150 9.57 14.99 7.03
C TYR A 150 8.66 15.25 5.82
N ILE A 151 7.45 15.75 6.06
CA ILE A 151 6.49 16.09 5.01
C ILE A 151 6.73 17.54 4.60
N VAL A 152 7.17 17.74 3.36
CA VAL A 152 7.54 19.05 2.82
C VAL A 152 6.75 19.37 1.55
N ASP A 153 6.47 20.66 1.30
CA ASP A 153 5.77 21.07 0.08
C ASP A 153 6.54 20.65 -1.17
N LYS A 154 5.84 20.04 -2.11
CA LYS A 154 6.39 19.42 -3.34
C LYS A 154 7.36 18.24 -3.09
N GLY A 155 7.46 17.76 -1.85
CA GLY A 155 8.19 16.54 -1.54
C GLY A 155 7.42 15.27 -1.91
N SER A 156 8.12 14.14 -1.90
CA SER A 156 7.51 12.82 -2.08
C SER A 156 7.02 12.28 -0.74
N ILE A 157 5.93 11.54 -0.80
CA ILE A 157 5.37 10.77 0.32
C ILE A 157 4.78 9.48 -0.23
N CYS A 158 4.88 8.40 0.51
CA CYS A 158 4.21 7.16 0.18
C CYS A 158 2.97 6.97 1.07
N LEU A 159 1.80 6.88 0.44
CA LEU A 159 0.51 6.67 1.10
C LEU A 159 -0.12 5.37 0.58
N ASP A 160 -0.39 4.40 1.47
CA ASP A 160 -0.85 3.05 1.11
C ASP A 160 -0.05 2.41 -0.04
N GLY A 161 1.28 2.63 -0.06
CA GLY A 161 2.15 2.14 -1.13
C GLY A 161 2.18 3.01 -2.39
N ILE A 162 1.47 4.12 -2.43
CA ILE A 162 1.38 5.00 -3.59
C ILE A 162 2.35 6.16 -3.43
N SER A 163 3.29 6.33 -4.37
CA SER A 163 4.19 7.48 -4.45
C SER A 163 3.43 8.72 -4.91
N LEU A 164 3.35 9.71 -4.05
CA LEU A 164 2.59 10.93 -4.29
C LEU A 164 3.42 12.17 -4.01
N THR A 165 3.03 13.28 -4.63
CA THR A 165 3.63 14.60 -4.38
C THR A 165 2.74 15.38 -3.41
N VAL A 166 3.34 15.90 -2.34
CA VAL A 166 2.67 16.80 -1.40
C VAL A 166 2.32 18.09 -2.14
N ALA A 167 1.02 18.36 -2.26
CA ALA A 167 0.52 19.53 -2.97
C ALA A 167 0.45 20.78 -2.07
N ASP A 168 0.20 20.56 -0.78
CA ASP A 168 0.02 21.64 0.21
C ASP A 168 0.19 21.09 1.64
N ILE A 169 0.58 21.96 2.56
CA ILE A 169 0.69 21.66 3.99
C ILE A 169 0.13 22.82 4.80
N ASP A 170 -0.90 22.56 5.59
CA ASP A 170 -1.42 23.48 6.60
C ASP A 170 -1.00 23.03 8.00
N ARG A 171 0.07 23.62 8.52
CA ARG A 171 0.58 23.30 9.86
C ARG A 171 -0.31 23.81 10.99
N ALA A 172 -1.15 24.82 10.73
CA ALA A 172 -2.08 25.36 11.72
C ALA A 172 -3.32 24.46 11.85
N ALA A 173 -3.76 23.88 10.73
CA ALA A 173 -4.83 22.88 10.69
C ALA A 173 -4.32 21.44 10.93
N GLU A 174 -3.01 21.24 11.11
CA GLU A 174 -2.36 19.93 11.24
C GLU A 174 -2.75 18.97 10.11
N SER A 175 -2.69 19.46 8.86
CA SER A 175 -3.06 18.69 7.67
C SER A 175 -2.09 18.89 6.52
N PHE A 176 -2.08 17.91 5.61
CA PHE A 176 -1.42 18.02 4.30
C PHE A 176 -2.33 17.46 3.22
N ALA A 177 -2.07 17.82 1.98
CA ALA A 177 -2.86 17.37 0.86
C ALA A 177 -2.00 16.90 -0.31
N VAL A 178 -2.56 15.97 -1.09
CA VAL A 178 -2.00 15.48 -2.35
C VAL A 178 -3.01 15.66 -3.48
N ALA A 179 -2.52 15.76 -4.71
CA ALA A 179 -3.36 15.75 -5.91
C ALA A 179 -3.29 14.36 -6.54
N ILE A 180 -4.44 13.79 -6.86
CA ILE A 180 -4.59 12.45 -7.45
C ILE A 180 -5.16 12.59 -8.84
N ILE A 181 -4.40 12.15 -9.84
CA ILE A 181 -4.85 12.11 -11.23
C ILE A 181 -5.79 10.93 -11.47
N PRO A 182 -6.65 10.96 -12.52
CA PRO A 182 -7.63 9.90 -12.79
C PRO A 182 -7.03 8.49 -12.80
N THR A 183 -5.91 8.30 -13.48
CA THR A 183 -5.27 6.98 -13.56
C THR A 183 -4.91 6.43 -12.16
N THR A 184 -4.29 7.24 -11.29
CA THR A 184 -3.95 6.82 -9.93
C THR A 184 -5.19 6.52 -9.10
N TYR A 185 -6.24 7.34 -9.25
CA TYR A 185 -7.51 7.12 -8.56
C TYR A 185 -8.18 5.79 -8.96
N GLU A 186 -8.13 5.46 -10.25
CA GLU A 186 -8.80 4.28 -10.80
C GLU A 186 -8.07 2.96 -10.48
N VAL A 187 -6.73 2.98 -10.48
CA VAL A 187 -5.93 1.75 -10.29
C VAL A 187 -5.53 1.47 -8.85
N THR A 188 -5.96 2.30 -7.89
CA THR A 188 -5.61 2.16 -6.48
C THR A 188 -6.84 2.15 -5.57
N THR A 189 -6.64 1.74 -4.32
CA THR A 189 -7.67 1.75 -3.27
C THR A 189 -8.15 3.15 -2.88
N LEU A 190 -7.53 4.23 -3.37
CA LEU A 190 -7.97 5.60 -3.09
C LEU A 190 -9.42 5.86 -3.50
N ARG A 191 -9.89 5.20 -4.56
CA ARG A 191 -11.30 5.32 -5.02
C ARG A 191 -12.33 4.81 -3.99
N GLU A 192 -11.91 3.96 -3.07
CA GLU A 192 -12.76 3.34 -2.05
C GLU A 192 -12.70 4.09 -0.71
N LYS A 193 -11.71 4.98 -0.55
CA LYS A 193 -11.49 5.74 0.68
C LYS A 193 -12.55 6.82 0.90
N SER A 194 -12.86 7.03 2.17
CA SER A 194 -13.77 8.06 2.67
C SER A 194 -13.11 8.85 3.81
N PRO A 195 -13.56 10.06 4.12
CA PRO A 195 -13.11 10.77 5.31
C PRO A 195 -13.31 9.92 6.58
N GLY A 196 -12.26 9.77 7.37
CA GLY A 196 -12.20 8.90 8.53
C GLY A 196 -11.39 7.62 8.32
N ASP A 197 -11.15 7.20 7.07
CA ASP A 197 -10.44 5.96 6.79
C ASP A 197 -8.94 6.09 7.05
N PRO A 198 -8.31 5.00 7.55
CA PRO A 198 -6.88 4.96 7.80
C PRO A 198 -6.09 4.86 6.49
N VAL A 199 -4.87 5.40 6.51
CA VAL A 199 -3.90 5.32 5.42
C VAL A 199 -2.51 5.14 5.99
N HIS A 200 -1.75 4.17 5.49
CA HIS A 200 -0.35 3.99 5.85
C HIS A 200 0.49 5.15 5.32
N VAL A 201 1.45 5.58 6.10
CA VAL A 201 2.41 6.61 5.74
C VAL A 201 3.82 6.06 5.85
N GLU A 202 4.57 6.13 4.75
CA GLU A 202 6.03 6.02 4.76
C GLU A 202 6.57 7.36 4.26
N VAL A 203 7.33 8.06 5.10
CA VAL A 203 7.98 9.31 4.71
C VAL A 203 9.24 9.00 3.90
N ASP A 204 9.65 9.92 3.02
CA ASP A 204 10.85 9.73 2.20
C ASP A 204 12.06 9.41 3.10
N VAL A 205 12.65 8.25 2.89
CA VAL A 205 13.79 7.75 3.68
C VAL A 205 15.00 8.72 3.65
N ILE A 206 15.13 9.51 2.58
CA ILE A 206 16.18 10.53 2.46
C ILE A 206 16.03 11.57 3.56
N ALA A 207 14.82 11.98 3.90
CA ALA A 207 14.57 12.96 4.97
C ALA A 207 15.04 12.42 6.33
N LYS A 208 14.81 11.13 6.63
CA LYS A 208 15.29 10.48 7.86
C LYS A 208 16.82 10.45 7.94
N TYR A 209 17.52 10.15 6.83
CA TYR A 209 18.97 10.15 6.79
C TYR A 209 19.55 11.55 6.94
N VAL A 210 18.94 12.56 6.31
CA VAL A 210 19.38 13.97 6.46
C VAL A 210 19.25 14.41 7.91
N GLU A 211 18.14 14.14 8.60
CA GLU A 211 17.97 14.45 10.03
C GLU A 211 19.07 13.78 10.86
N ARG A 212 19.27 12.48 10.68
CA ARG A 212 20.29 11.73 11.43
C ARG A 212 21.71 12.27 11.23
N MET A 213 22.02 12.76 10.03
CA MET A 213 23.32 13.39 9.76
C MET A 213 23.46 14.73 10.49
N LEU A 214 22.42 15.54 10.57
CA LEU A 214 22.44 16.83 11.26
C LEU A 214 22.59 16.66 12.77
N ASP A 215 21.93 15.67 13.36
CA ASP A 215 22.07 15.35 14.80
C ASP A 215 23.48 14.89 15.19
N GLY A 216 24.21 14.29 14.27
CA GLY A 216 25.58 13.82 14.49
C GLY A 216 26.65 14.93 14.47
N TYR A 217 26.28 16.17 14.11
CA TYR A 217 27.17 17.34 14.08
C TYR A 217 26.91 18.33 15.25
N GLN A 218 26.02 18.00 16.18
CA GLN A 218 25.81 18.70 17.45
C GLN A 218 26.52 17.94 18.57
#